data_068fe1487fc3895e68e9038ec96e7fc6
#
_entry.id   068fe1487fc3895e68e9038ec96e7fc6
#
_cell.length_a   1.000
_cell.length_b   1.000
_cell.length_c   1.000
_cell.angle_alpha   90.00
_cell.angle_beta   90.00
_cell.angle_gamma   90.00
#
_symmetry.space_group_name_H-M   'P 1'
#
loop_
_entity.id
_entity.type
_entity.pdbx_description
1 polymer ?
#
loop_
_entity_poly.entity_id
_entity_poly.type
_entity_poly.pdbx_seq_one_letter_code
_entity_poly.pdbx_strand_id
1 'polypeptide(L)'
;MVIFTSICANYLHKARTLAKSVKKHIPDATFIVCMTERERIPAMESPYFDKVVLSKDMWNGNFNRYIFKHAIVEASTAVKGQFFRYLYTAYPDEAQFVYLDPDCRVYSDFSELRELLVTKPIVVCPHLVDPGNVQMEISSLAHGVY
;
A
#
# COMPACT_ATOMS: atom_id res chain seq x y z
N MET A 1 14.07 -4.07 2.80
CA MET A 1 12.76 -4.13 2.09
C MET A 1 11.83 -3.07 2.65
N VAL A 2 11.21 -2.28 1.79
CA VAL A 2 10.12 -1.36 2.18
C VAL A 2 8.77 -2.02 1.89
N ILE A 3 7.93 -2.14 2.92
CA ILE A 3 6.53 -2.59 2.79
C ILE A 3 5.63 -1.40 3.04
N PHE A 4 4.64 -1.20 2.19
CA PHE A 4 3.81 -0.01 2.30
C PHE A 4 2.33 -0.29 1.97
N THR A 5 1.47 0.57 2.48
CA THR A 5 0.03 0.57 2.22
C THR A 5 -0.50 2.00 2.08
N SER A 6 -1.66 2.16 1.44
CA SER A 6 -2.34 3.46 1.34
C SER A 6 -3.76 3.36 1.87
N ILE A 7 -4.16 4.31 2.73
CA ILE A 7 -5.43 4.29 3.45
C ILE A 7 -6.00 5.68 3.67
N CYS A 8 -7.29 5.74 3.95
CA CYS A 8 -7.92 6.84 4.68
C CYS A 8 -8.06 6.47 6.17
N ALA A 9 -8.39 7.42 7.03
CA ALA A 9 -8.43 7.23 8.48
C ALA A 9 -9.34 6.10 8.96
N ASN A 10 -10.42 5.82 8.24
CA ASN A 10 -11.35 4.72 8.54
C ASN A 10 -10.70 3.32 8.48
N TYR A 11 -9.55 3.16 7.80
CA TYR A 11 -8.80 1.90 7.67
C TYR A 11 -7.58 1.80 8.61
N LEU A 12 -7.37 2.76 9.50
CA LEU A 12 -6.22 2.76 10.43
C LEU A 12 -6.12 1.49 11.27
N HIS A 13 -7.25 0.96 11.75
CA HIS A 13 -7.26 -0.27 12.56
C HIS A 13 -6.77 -1.50 11.76
N LYS A 14 -7.12 -1.58 10.47
CA LYS A 14 -6.63 -2.63 9.57
C LYS A 14 -5.14 -2.47 9.29
N ALA A 15 -4.69 -1.27 8.92
CA ALA A 15 -3.29 -0.98 8.69
C ALA A 15 -2.39 -1.27 9.91
N ARG A 16 -2.88 -1.00 11.13
CA ARG A 16 -2.17 -1.38 12.37
C ARG A 16 -2.05 -2.89 12.54
N THR A 17 -3.11 -3.64 12.21
CA THR A 17 -3.09 -5.11 12.25
C THR A 17 -2.11 -5.68 11.23
N LEU A 18 -2.12 -5.14 10.01
CA LEU A 18 -1.16 -5.47 8.97
C LEU A 18 0.27 -5.17 9.44
N ALA A 19 0.55 -3.94 9.88
CA ALA A 19 1.89 -3.52 10.32
C ALA A 19 2.40 -4.38 11.48
N LYS A 20 1.55 -4.68 12.47
CA LYS A 20 1.89 -5.59 13.56
C LYS A 20 2.30 -6.97 13.05
N SER A 21 1.61 -7.51 12.05
CA SER A 21 1.95 -8.79 11.45
C SER A 21 3.25 -8.73 10.65
N VAL A 22 3.50 -7.64 9.92
CA VAL A 22 4.78 -7.39 9.24
C VAL A 22 5.92 -7.37 10.23
N LYS A 23 5.83 -6.56 11.30
CA LYS A 23 6.89 -6.45 12.31
C LYS A 23 7.14 -7.75 13.07
N LYS A 24 6.13 -8.60 13.18
CA LYS A 24 6.28 -9.93 13.79
C LYS A 24 7.07 -10.90 12.91
N HIS A 25 6.81 -10.92 11.61
CA HIS A 25 7.33 -11.94 10.70
C HIS A 25 8.51 -11.44 9.85
N ILE A 26 8.62 -10.12 9.66
CA ILE A 26 9.66 -9.46 8.87
C ILE A 26 10.19 -8.25 9.67
N PRO A 27 10.87 -8.46 10.79
CA PRO A 27 11.26 -7.40 11.72
C PRO A 27 12.22 -6.36 11.11
N ASP A 28 12.97 -6.74 10.08
CA ASP A 28 13.88 -5.89 9.33
C ASP A 28 13.20 -5.01 8.26
N ALA A 29 11.91 -5.24 7.98
CA ALA A 29 11.19 -4.44 7.01
C ALA A 29 10.84 -3.05 7.56
N THR A 30 10.98 -2.04 6.70
CA THR A 30 10.45 -0.70 6.96
C THR A 30 8.99 -0.64 6.52
N PHE A 31 8.07 -0.38 7.46
CA PHE A 31 6.64 -0.31 7.15
C PHE A 31 6.15 1.14 7.09
N ILE A 32 5.64 1.54 5.93
CA ILE A 32 5.26 2.94 5.65
C ILE A 32 3.79 3.02 5.25
N VAL A 33 3.09 3.99 5.81
CA VAL A 33 1.67 4.23 5.54
C VAL A 33 1.49 5.55 4.79
N CYS A 34 0.83 5.50 3.63
CA CYS A 34 0.28 6.67 2.97
C CYS A 34 -1.11 6.97 3.52
N MET A 35 -1.29 8.16 4.06
CA MET A 35 -2.58 8.61 4.58
C MET A 35 -3.20 9.62 3.64
N THR A 36 -4.39 9.30 3.12
CA THR A 36 -5.15 10.21 2.27
C THR A 36 -6.09 11.07 3.12
N GLU A 37 -5.46 11.94 3.91
CA GLU A 37 -6.13 12.88 4.80
C GLU A 37 -5.59 14.30 4.58
N ARG A 38 -6.40 15.29 4.94
CA ARG A 38 -6.00 16.70 4.80
C ARG A 38 -4.94 17.12 5.80
N GLU A 39 -5.00 16.57 7.01
CA GLU A 39 -4.14 16.93 8.14
C GLU A 39 -3.72 15.70 8.94
N ARG A 40 -2.62 15.81 9.67
CA ARG A 40 -2.23 14.81 10.65
C ARG A 40 -3.20 14.81 11.81
N ILE A 41 -3.61 13.62 12.21
CA ILE A 41 -4.36 13.38 13.44
C ILE A 41 -3.56 12.45 14.37
N PRO A 42 -3.66 12.60 15.71
CA PRO A 42 -2.92 11.75 16.66
C PRO A 42 -3.12 10.25 16.44
N ALA A 43 -4.31 9.87 15.96
CA ALA A 43 -4.63 8.49 15.65
C ALA A 43 -3.78 7.86 14.53
N MET A 44 -3.01 8.63 13.76
CA MET A 44 -2.10 8.11 12.73
C MET A 44 -0.83 7.48 13.31
N GLU A 45 -0.52 7.73 14.58
CA GLU A 45 0.65 7.16 15.22
C GLU A 45 0.41 5.70 15.60
N SER A 46 1.44 4.90 15.45
CA SER A 46 1.45 3.50 15.84
C SER A 46 2.90 3.05 16.07
N PRO A 47 3.16 2.22 17.09
CA PRO A 47 4.50 1.67 17.32
C PRO A 47 4.96 0.71 16.20
N TYR A 48 4.04 0.34 15.31
CA TYR A 48 4.33 -0.57 14.18
C TYR A 48 4.54 0.17 12.85
N PHE A 49 4.32 1.49 12.80
CA PHE A 49 4.57 2.31 11.61
C PHE A 49 5.94 2.98 11.75
N ASP A 50 6.85 2.70 10.83
CA ASP A 50 8.14 3.40 10.81
C ASP A 50 7.97 4.82 10.28
N LYS A 51 7.00 5.01 9.36
CA LYS A 51 6.69 6.34 8.83
C LYS A 51 5.24 6.43 8.37
N VAL A 52 4.66 7.61 8.57
CA VAL A 52 3.37 8.00 8.00
C VAL A 52 3.58 9.22 7.11
N VAL A 53 3.15 9.12 5.86
CA VAL A 53 3.23 10.18 4.85
C VAL A 53 1.81 10.60 4.48
N LEU A 54 1.51 11.89 4.55
CA LEU A 54 0.27 12.40 4.00
C LEU A 54 0.37 12.46 2.47
N SER A 55 -0.63 11.95 1.78
CA SER A 55 -0.64 11.93 0.30
C SER A 55 -0.48 13.33 -0.31
N LYS A 56 -1.01 14.37 0.35
CA LYS A 56 -0.84 15.76 -0.09
C LYS A 56 0.61 16.25 -0.09
N ASP A 57 1.45 15.74 0.84
CA ASP A 57 2.84 16.21 1.02
C ASP A 57 3.78 15.66 -0.08
N MET A 58 3.36 14.58 -0.73
CA MET A 58 4.11 13.99 -1.85
C MET A 58 3.51 14.33 -3.22
N TRP A 59 2.35 15.01 -3.24
CA TRP A 59 1.60 15.28 -4.47
C TRP A 59 2.19 16.45 -5.24
N ASN A 60 2.44 16.24 -6.51
CA ASN A 60 2.86 17.31 -7.41
C ASN A 60 1.63 17.97 -8.05
N GLY A 61 1.34 19.21 -7.68
CA GLY A 61 0.19 19.97 -8.14
C GLY A 61 -0.89 20.20 -7.10
N ASN A 62 -2.09 20.55 -7.53
CA ASN A 62 -3.21 20.83 -6.62
C ASN A 62 -3.87 19.54 -6.12
N PHE A 63 -3.43 19.06 -4.97
CA PHE A 63 -3.97 17.85 -4.33
C PHE A 63 -5.46 17.94 -4.04
N ASN A 64 -5.96 19.08 -3.56
CA ASN A 64 -7.38 19.25 -3.23
C ASN A 64 -8.27 19.08 -4.48
N ARG A 65 -7.85 19.65 -5.61
CA ARG A 65 -8.56 19.49 -6.88
C ARG A 65 -8.54 18.04 -7.37
N TYR A 66 -7.42 17.33 -7.12
CA TYR A 66 -7.29 15.93 -7.49
C TYR A 66 -8.21 15.05 -6.65
N ILE A 67 -8.10 15.15 -5.31
CA ILE A 67 -8.82 14.29 -4.39
C ILE A 67 -10.33 14.52 -4.40
N PHE A 68 -10.79 15.73 -4.72
CA PHE A 68 -12.21 16.06 -4.83
C PHE A 68 -12.97 15.23 -5.87
N LYS A 69 -12.24 14.66 -6.84
CA LYS A 69 -12.83 13.83 -7.92
C LYS A 69 -13.07 12.38 -7.49
N HIS A 70 -12.60 11.98 -6.33
CA HIS A 70 -12.59 10.58 -5.90
C HIS A 70 -13.49 10.35 -4.69
N ALA A 71 -14.22 9.24 -4.68
CA ALA A 71 -14.80 8.69 -3.47
C ALA A 71 -13.69 8.18 -2.54
N ILE A 72 -14.02 7.91 -1.26
CA ILE A 72 -13.02 7.54 -0.23
C ILE A 72 -12.13 6.37 -0.65
N VAL A 73 -12.73 5.31 -1.21
CA VAL A 73 -12.01 4.10 -1.64
C VAL A 73 -11.09 4.44 -2.83
N GLU A 74 -11.62 5.16 -3.80
CA GLU A 74 -10.87 5.60 -4.99
C GLU A 74 -9.71 6.52 -4.59
N ALA A 75 -9.92 7.42 -3.65
CA ALA A 75 -8.91 8.35 -3.15
C ALA A 75 -7.69 7.62 -2.58
N SER A 76 -7.90 6.59 -1.74
CA SER A 76 -6.82 5.79 -1.17
C SER A 76 -6.11 4.91 -2.20
N THR A 77 -6.80 4.53 -3.27
CA THR A 77 -6.25 3.71 -4.36
C THR A 77 -5.49 4.56 -5.38
N ALA A 78 -6.05 5.69 -5.77
CA ALA A 78 -5.49 6.56 -6.81
C ALA A 78 -4.13 7.17 -6.46
N VAL A 79 -3.76 7.22 -5.18
CA VAL A 79 -2.44 7.73 -4.73
C VAL A 79 -1.32 6.68 -4.77
N LYS A 80 -1.62 5.40 -4.97
CA LYS A 80 -0.65 4.28 -4.90
C LYS A 80 0.57 4.51 -5.81
N GLY A 81 0.35 4.86 -7.07
CA GLY A 81 1.42 5.08 -8.04
C GLY A 81 2.34 6.27 -7.67
N GLN A 82 1.76 7.38 -7.22
CA GLN A 82 2.55 8.53 -6.77
C GLN A 82 3.30 8.23 -5.47
N PHE A 83 2.69 7.45 -4.59
CA PHE A 83 3.33 7.02 -3.36
C PHE A 83 4.51 6.10 -3.63
N PHE A 84 4.37 5.15 -4.54
CA PHE A 84 5.49 4.31 -4.98
C PHE A 84 6.65 5.15 -5.54
N ARG A 85 6.37 6.13 -6.40
CA ARG A 85 7.41 7.05 -6.91
C ARG A 85 8.10 7.83 -5.80
N TYR A 86 7.33 8.32 -4.83
CA TYR A 86 7.89 9.00 -3.66
C TYR A 86 8.82 8.06 -2.88
N LEU A 87 8.39 6.84 -2.59
CA LEU A 87 9.20 5.87 -1.86
C LEU A 87 10.48 5.51 -2.61
N TYR A 88 10.40 5.28 -3.92
CA TYR A 88 11.55 4.98 -4.77
C TYR A 88 12.60 6.10 -4.73
N THR A 89 12.16 7.36 -4.64
CA THR A 89 13.08 8.50 -4.51
C THR A 89 13.59 8.70 -3.09
N ALA A 90 12.74 8.43 -2.08
CA ALA A 90 13.09 8.66 -0.67
C ALA A 90 13.96 7.56 -0.07
N TYR A 91 13.99 6.38 -0.68
CA TYR A 91 14.77 5.21 -0.26
C TYR A 91 15.63 4.68 -1.41
N PRO A 92 16.64 5.45 -1.88
CA PRO A 92 17.41 5.10 -3.08
C PRO A 92 18.26 3.83 -2.92
N ASP A 93 18.61 3.47 -1.69
CA ASP A 93 19.41 2.27 -1.38
C ASP A 93 18.53 1.02 -1.25
N GLU A 94 17.21 1.15 -1.35
CA GLU A 94 16.29 0.03 -1.19
C GLU A 94 15.94 -0.57 -2.56
N ALA A 95 16.18 -1.87 -2.70
CA ALA A 95 15.94 -2.58 -3.95
C ALA A 95 14.53 -3.22 -4.04
N GLN A 96 13.87 -3.38 -2.90
CA GLN A 96 12.62 -4.15 -2.85
C GLN A 96 11.49 -3.39 -2.18
N PHE A 97 10.42 -3.16 -2.94
CA PHE A 97 9.22 -2.48 -2.48
C PHE A 97 8.01 -3.41 -2.62
N VAL A 98 7.23 -3.55 -1.55
CA VAL A 98 6.05 -4.42 -1.52
C VAL A 98 4.83 -3.61 -1.09
N TYR A 99 3.83 -3.54 -1.96
CA TYR A 99 2.52 -3.00 -1.62
C TYR A 99 1.63 -4.11 -1.05
N LEU A 100 1.03 -3.87 0.09
CA LEU A 100 0.00 -4.73 0.66
C LEU A 100 -1.27 -3.93 0.91
N ASP A 101 -2.42 -4.47 0.54
CA ASP A 101 -3.70 -3.87 0.90
C ASP A 101 -3.88 -3.90 2.42
N PRO A 102 -4.52 -2.87 3.01
CA PRO A 102 -4.56 -2.70 4.46
C PRO A 102 -5.30 -3.81 5.21
N ASP A 103 -6.12 -4.60 4.52
CA ASP A 103 -6.85 -5.76 5.05
C ASP A 103 -6.10 -7.09 4.89
N CYS A 104 -4.88 -7.05 4.40
CA CYS A 104 -3.98 -8.20 4.41
C CYS A 104 -3.40 -8.45 5.81
N ARG A 105 -2.90 -9.67 6.02
CA ARG A 105 -2.12 -10.06 7.20
C ARG A 105 -0.99 -10.98 6.80
N VAL A 106 0.20 -10.71 7.29
CA VAL A 106 1.41 -11.50 7.05
C VAL A 106 1.48 -12.64 8.07
N TYR A 107 1.79 -13.85 7.61
CA TYR A 107 1.88 -15.07 8.41
C TYR A 107 3.28 -15.72 8.39
N SER A 108 4.15 -15.33 7.45
CA SER A 108 5.53 -15.83 7.34
C SER A 108 6.47 -14.71 6.90
N ASP A 109 7.76 -14.99 6.90
CA ASP A 109 8.72 -14.13 6.23
C ASP A 109 8.48 -14.11 4.70
N PHE A 110 9.07 -13.19 4.01
CA PHE A 110 8.93 -13.08 2.55
C PHE A 110 10.15 -13.62 1.82
N SER A 111 10.75 -14.72 2.31
CA SER A 111 11.95 -15.30 1.68
C SER A 111 11.74 -15.64 0.21
N GLU A 112 10.66 -16.34 -0.13
CA GLU A 112 10.32 -16.68 -1.52
C GLU A 112 10.09 -15.43 -2.39
N LEU A 113 9.38 -14.43 -1.85
CA LEU A 113 9.16 -13.16 -2.56
C LEU A 113 10.48 -12.39 -2.75
N ARG A 114 11.35 -12.38 -1.73
CA ARG A 114 12.67 -11.76 -1.82
C ARG A 114 13.52 -12.39 -2.93
N GLU A 115 13.53 -13.72 -3.02
CA GLU A 115 14.23 -14.46 -4.08
C GLU A 115 13.66 -14.13 -5.47
N LEU A 116 12.35 -14.11 -5.60
CA LEU A 116 11.69 -13.73 -6.87
C LEU A 116 12.06 -12.31 -7.29
N LEU A 117 12.07 -11.35 -6.37
CA LEU A 117 12.40 -9.94 -6.64
C LEU A 117 13.88 -9.70 -6.97
N VAL A 118 14.77 -10.65 -6.74
CA VAL A 118 16.16 -10.60 -7.25
C VAL A 118 16.20 -10.74 -8.77
N THR A 119 15.32 -11.56 -9.32
CA THR A 119 15.35 -11.93 -10.75
C THR A 119 14.21 -11.31 -11.56
N LYS A 120 13.14 -10.93 -10.90
CA LYS A 120 11.93 -10.36 -11.52
C LYS A 120 11.78 -8.90 -11.17
N PRO A 121 11.60 -8.02 -12.15
CA PRO A 121 11.41 -6.59 -11.89
C PRO A 121 10.07 -6.28 -11.23
N ILE A 122 9.06 -7.11 -11.46
CA ILE A 122 7.71 -6.95 -10.90
C ILE A 122 7.14 -8.34 -10.61
N VAL A 123 6.50 -8.46 -9.45
CA VAL A 123 5.69 -9.61 -9.05
C VAL A 123 4.30 -9.11 -8.67
N VAL A 124 3.28 -9.67 -9.28
CA VAL A 124 1.88 -9.31 -9.01
C VAL A 124 1.09 -10.55 -8.58
N CYS A 125 0.16 -10.34 -7.66
CA CYS A 125 -0.77 -11.38 -7.22
C CYS A 125 -2.09 -11.20 -7.99
N PRO A 126 -2.50 -12.13 -8.85
CA PRO A 126 -3.75 -12.03 -9.58
C PRO A 126 -4.95 -12.24 -8.64
N HIS A 127 -6.06 -11.56 -8.91
CA HIS A 127 -7.32 -11.79 -8.19
C HIS A 127 -7.95 -13.16 -8.55
N LEU A 128 -7.74 -13.61 -9.77
CA LEU A 128 -8.21 -14.91 -10.25
C LEU A 128 -7.01 -15.70 -10.79
N VAL A 129 -6.85 -16.93 -10.34
CA VAL A 129 -5.78 -17.84 -10.78
C VAL A 129 -6.20 -18.57 -12.06
N ASP A 130 -7.47 -18.92 -12.14
CA ASP A 130 -8.07 -19.54 -13.32
C ASP A 130 -9.08 -18.60 -13.97
N PRO A 131 -9.22 -18.61 -15.31
CA PRO A 131 -10.29 -17.90 -15.98
C PRO A 131 -11.63 -18.44 -15.47
N GLY A 132 -12.31 -17.61 -14.68
CA GLY A 132 -13.61 -17.92 -14.15
C GLY A 132 -14.71 -17.79 -15.20
N ASN A 133 -15.95 -17.78 -14.75
CA ASN A 133 -17.04 -17.36 -15.61
C ASN A 133 -16.99 -15.83 -15.82
N VAL A 134 -17.57 -15.38 -16.92
CA VAL A 134 -17.58 -13.95 -17.32
C VAL A 134 -18.09 -13.03 -16.21
N GLN A 135 -19.04 -13.49 -15.38
CA GLN A 135 -19.58 -12.72 -14.27
C GLN A 135 -18.52 -12.46 -13.17
N MET A 136 -17.67 -13.43 -12.87
CA MET A 136 -16.57 -13.27 -11.90
C MET A 136 -15.50 -12.32 -12.43
N GLU A 137 -15.20 -12.40 -13.73
CA GLU A 137 -14.23 -11.51 -14.39
C GLU A 137 -14.73 -10.06 -14.39
N ILE A 138 -15.98 -9.83 -14.75
CA ILE A 138 -16.61 -8.50 -14.70
C ILE A 138 -16.63 -7.97 -13.27
N SER A 139 -16.97 -8.80 -12.28
CA SER A 139 -16.97 -8.41 -10.87
C SER A 139 -15.56 -8.01 -10.42
N SER A 140 -14.53 -8.78 -10.78
CA SER A 140 -13.13 -8.47 -10.45
C SER A 140 -12.67 -7.15 -11.08
N LEU A 141 -13.00 -6.91 -12.34
CA LEU A 141 -12.71 -5.65 -13.03
C LEU A 141 -13.45 -4.45 -12.40
N ALA A 142 -14.71 -4.66 -11.99
CA ALA A 142 -15.52 -3.61 -11.36
C ALA A 142 -15.03 -3.25 -9.94
N HIS A 143 -14.37 -4.16 -9.22
CA HIS A 143 -13.82 -3.93 -7.89
C HIS A 143 -12.38 -3.41 -7.88
N GLY A 144 -11.85 -3.09 -9.04
CA GLY A 144 -10.66 -2.28 -9.16
C GLY A 144 -9.35 -3.05 -9.13
N VAL A 145 -9.06 -3.65 -10.23
CA VAL A 145 -7.68 -3.69 -10.69
C VAL A 145 -7.42 -2.31 -11.31
N TYR A 146 -6.99 -1.39 -10.50
CA TYR A 146 -6.57 -0.07 -10.97
C TYR A 146 -5.05 0.02 -10.94
#